data_2303e1f072529cfa01fda9e0d3fd5dff
#
_entry.id   2303e1f072529cfa01fda9e0d3fd5dff
#
_cell.length_a   1.000
_cell.length_b   1.000
_cell.length_c   1.000
_cell.angle_alpha   90.00
_cell.angle_beta   90.00
_cell.angle_gamma   90.00
#
_symmetry.space_group_name_H-M   'P 1'
#
loop_
_entity.id
_entity.type
_entity.pdbx_description
1 polymer ?
#
loop_
_entity_poly.entity_id
_entity_poly.type
_entity_poly.pdbx_seq_one_letter_code
_entity_poly.pdbx_strand_id
1 'polypeptide(L)' 'MIVIKLDHMLLDRKMTSAQLAKAIDITPANLSILKTGKARGIRFNTLEKICQVLQCQPGDILKYEEISE' A
#
# COMPACT_ATOMS: atom_id res chain seq x y z
N MET A 1 -13.79 -1.73 -9.00
CA MET A 1 -13.10 -2.32 -7.84
C MET A 1 -11.98 -1.40 -7.37
N ILE A 2 -11.61 -1.52 -6.12
CA ILE A 2 -10.46 -0.78 -5.59
C ILE A 2 -9.20 -1.59 -5.86
N VAL A 3 -8.21 -0.94 -6.44
CA VAL A 3 -6.93 -1.56 -6.80
C VAL A 3 -5.83 -0.93 -5.96
N ILE A 4 -4.94 -1.77 -5.44
CA ILE A 4 -3.79 -1.34 -4.63
C ILE A 4 -2.59 -1.16 -5.56
N LYS A 5 -2.03 0.04 -5.58
CA LYS A 5 -0.86 0.38 -6.40
C LYS A 5 0.39 0.57 -5.56
N LEU A 6 0.48 -0.12 -4.45
CA LEU A 6 1.58 0.04 -3.50
C LEU A 6 2.93 -0.37 -4.11
N ASP A 7 2.96 -1.42 -4.94
CA ASP A 7 4.19 -1.87 -5.59
C ASP A 7 4.82 -0.78 -6.45
N HIS A 8 3.99 -0.02 -7.19
CA HIS A 8 4.48 1.08 -8.00
C HIS A 8 5.16 2.15 -7.14
N MET A 9 4.56 2.47 -5.99
CA MET A 9 5.13 3.47 -5.10
C MET A 9 6.43 3.00 -4.45
N LEU A 10 6.49 1.72 -4.09
CA LEU A 10 7.73 1.15 -3.54
C LEU A 10 8.84 1.22 -4.58
N LEU A 11 8.54 0.88 -5.82
CA LEU A 11 9.52 0.95 -6.90
C LEU A 11 10.00 2.38 -7.13
N ASP A 12 9.07 3.33 -7.19
CA ASP A 12 9.40 4.76 -7.37
C ASP A 12 10.29 5.29 -6.25
N ARG A 13 10.07 4.84 -5.03
CA ARG A 13 10.84 5.30 -3.87
C ARG A 13 12.06 4.43 -3.58
N LYS A 14 12.31 3.41 -4.42
CA LYS A 14 13.45 2.48 -4.27
C LYS A 14 13.46 1.83 -2.89
N MET A 15 12.28 1.45 -2.42
CA MET A 15 12.09 0.84 -1.11
C MET A 15 11.54 -0.57 -1.28
N THR A 16 12.01 -1.51 -0.44
CA THR A 16 11.47 -2.87 -0.43
C THR A 16 10.25 -2.97 0.47
N SER A 17 9.44 -4.02 0.25
CA SER A 17 8.30 -4.31 1.12
C SER A 17 8.75 -4.52 2.57
N ALA A 18 9.87 -5.19 2.78
CA ALA A 18 10.41 -5.43 4.12
C ALA A 18 10.77 -4.12 4.82
N GLN A 19 11.38 -3.19 4.09
CA GLN A 19 11.72 -1.88 4.63
C GLN A 19 10.47 -1.09 5.03
N LEU A 20 9.44 -1.13 4.19
CA LEU A 20 8.18 -0.44 4.50
C LEU A 20 7.50 -1.09 5.71
N ALA A 21 7.41 -2.41 5.76
CA ALA A 21 6.78 -3.12 6.89
C ALA A 21 7.46 -2.73 8.21
N LYS A 22 8.78 -2.68 8.22
CA LYS A 22 9.54 -2.27 9.40
C LYS A 22 9.26 -0.83 9.76
N ALA A 23 9.21 0.06 8.77
CA ALA A 23 9.02 1.50 9.00
C ALA A 23 7.65 1.83 9.59
N ILE A 24 6.62 1.07 9.23
CA ILE A 24 5.25 1.31 9.72
C ILE A 24 4.83 0.31 10.80
N ASP A 25 5.76 -0.51 11.26
CA ASP A 25 5.58 -1.44 12.38
C ASP A 25 4.44 -2.44 12.15
N ILE A 26 4.45 -3.07 10.99
CA ILE A 26 3.55 -4.20 10.69
C ILE A 26 4.38 -5.38 10.23
N THR A 27 3.78 -6.58 10.28
CA THR A 27 4.48 -7.76 9.82
C THR A 27 4.58 -7.79 8.29
N PRO A 28 5.63 -8.39 7.72
CA PRO A 28 5.69 -8.57 6.27
C PRO A 28 4.51 -9.34 5.70
N ALA A 29 3.95 -10.30 6.46
CA ALA A 29 2.78 -11.04 6.05
C ALA A 29 1.56 -10.12 5.91
N ASN A 30 1.33 -9.24 6.88
CA ASN A 30 0.22 -8.28 6.80
C ASN A 30 0.38 -7.30 5.65
N LEU A 31 1.61 -6.84 5.41
CA LEU A 31 1.86 -5.95 4.27
C LEU A 31 1.63 -6.68 2.96
N SER A 32 2.02 -7.95 2.87
CA SER A 32 1.79 -8.76 1.67
C SER A 32 0.29 -8.91 1.36
N ILE A 33 -0.53 -9.13 2.38
CA ILE A 33 -1.99 -9.22 2.22
C ILE A 33 -2.53 -7.91 1.63
N LEU A 34 -2.08 -6.78 2.15
CA LEU A 34 -2.48 -5.47 1.65
C LEU A 34 -1.99 -5.25 0.22
N LYS A 35 -0.73 -5.54 -0.04
CA LYS A 35 -0.07 -5.29 -1.32
C LYS A 35 -0.67 -6.11 -2.46
N THR A 36 -1.10 -7.34 -2.18
CA THR A 36 -1.68 -8.22 -3.20
C THR A 36 -3.17 -7.99 -3.42
N GLY A 37 -3.77 -7.05 -2.69
CA GLY A 37 -5.19 -6.74 -2.83
C GLY A 37 -6.12 -7.72 -2.16
N LYS A 38 -5.59 -8.62 -1.32
CA LYS A 38 -6.39 -9.59 -0.59
C LYS A 38 -7.02 -8.99 0.68
N ALA A 39 -6.56 -7.82 1.10
CA ALA A 39 -7.14 -7.14 2.24
C ALA A 39 -8.52 -6.60 1.88
N ARG A 40 -9.47 -6.71 2.81
CA ARG A 40 -10.82 -6.18 2.63
C ARG A 40 -10.93 -4.70 3.00
N GLY A 41 -9.91 -4.17 3.64
CA GLY A 41 -9.89 -2.77 4.04
C GLY A 41 -8.52 -2.42 4.56
N ILE A 42 -8.34 -1.14 4.82
CA ILE A 42 -7.12 -0.61 5.39
C ILE A 42 -7.53 0.42 6.45
N ARG A 43 -6.87 0.37 7.60
CA ARG A 43 -7.10 1.37 8.64
C ARG A 43 -6.50 2.70 8.20
N PHE A 44 -7.19 3.78 8.51
CA PHE A 44 -6.71 5.12 8.15
C PHE A 44 -5.34 5.40 8.74
N ASN A 45 -5.08 4.96 9.97
CA ASN A 45 -3.79 5.22 10.58
C ASN A 45 -2.66 4.44 9.90
N THR A 46 -2.92 3.25 9.38
CA THR A 46 -1.95 2.50 8.57
C THR A 46 -1.71 3.22 7.24
N LEU A 47 -2.77 3.65 6.58
CA LEU A 47 -2.68 4.40 5.34
C LEU A 47 -1.87 5.68 5.54
N GLU A 48 -2.11 6.39 6.61
CA GLU A 48 -1.39 7.61 6.96
C GLU A 48 0.10 7.34 7.13
N LYS A 49 0.47 6.27 7.84
CA LYS A 49 1.88 5.88 8.02
C LYS A 49 2.55 5.57 6.69
N ILE A 50 1.86 4.84 5.81
CA ILE A 50 2.38 4.53 4.47
C ILE A 50 2.63 5.82 3.71
N CYS A 51 1.67 6.74 3.71
CA CYS A 51 1.82 8.03 3.03
C CYS A 51 2.98 8.85 3.59
N GLN A 52 3.17 8.83 4.90
CA GLN A 52 4.29 9.54 5.54
C GLN A 52 5.64 8.96 5.11
N VAL A 53 5.78 7.64 5.13
CA VAL A 53 7.04 6.98 4.78
C VAL A 53 7.36 7.14 3.31
N LEU A 54 6.36 6.96 2.44
CA LEU A 54 6.56 7.03 0.99
C LEU A 54 6.44 8.46 0.44
N GLN A 55 6.06 9.43 1.28
CA GLN A 55 5.87 10.82 0.88
C GLN A 55 4.95 10.91 -0.34
N CYS A 56 3.75 10.34 -0.18
CA CYS A 56 2.75 10.29 -1.24
C CYS A 56 1.35 10.52 -0.67
N GLN A 57 0.38 10.59 -1.56
CA GLN A 57 -1.02 10.75 -1.22
C GLN A 57 -1.74 9.40 -1.27
N PRO A 58 -2.86 9.23 -0.56
CA PRO A 58 -3.64 7.99 -0.65
C PRO A 58 -4.03 7.64 -2.09
N GLY A 59 -4.29 8.65 -2.92
CA GLY A 59 -4.61 8.44 -4.33
C GLY A 59 -3.48 7.86 -5.17
N ASP A 60 -2.25 7.90 -4.66
CA ASP A 60 -1.10 7.25 -5.30
C ASP A 60 -1.04 5.76 -4.99
N ILE A 61 -1.73 5.33 -3.93
CA ILE A 61 -1.72 3.95 -3.44
C ILE A 61 -2.99 3.22 -3.84
N LEU A 62 -4.14 3.89 -3.74
CA LEU A 62 -5.46 3.32 -3.97
C LEU A 62 -6.11 3.94 -5.20
N LYS A 63 -6.65 3.11 -6.08
CA LYS A 63 -7.37 3.55 -7.27
C LYS A 63 -8.69 2.80 -7.38
N TYR A 64 -9.68 3.47 -7.92
CA TYR A 64 -10.91 2.81 -8.35
C TYR A 64 -10.79 2.50 -9.84
N GLU A 65 -11.01 1.26 -10.21
CA GLU A 65 -11.04 0.84 -11.61
C GLU A 65 -12.32 0.07 -11.88
N GLU A 66 -12.98 0.39 -12.98
CA GLU A 66 -14.12 -0.40 -13.42
C GLU A 66 -13.64 -1.69 -14.03
N ILE A 67 -14.35 -2.78 -13.70
CA ILE A 67 -14.12 -4.05 -14.36
C ILE A 67 -14.91 -4.02 -15.67
N SER A 68 -14.19 -4.05 -16.77
CA SER A 68 -14.81 -4.14 -18.10
C SER A 68 -14.83 -5.60 -18.51
N GLU A 69 -16.02 -6.12 -18.75
CA GLU A 69 -16.17 -7.48 -19.29
C GLU A 69 -16.41 -7.43 -20.78
#